data_72f9bc1eae2ebef5b7fb5e4fe426dedb
#
_entry.id   72f9bc1eae2ebef5b7fb5e4fe426dedb
#
_cell.length_a   1.000
_cell.length_b   1.000
_cell.length_c   1.000
_cell.angle_alpha   90.00
_cell.angle_beta   90.00
_cell.angle_gamma   90.00
#
_symmetry.space_group_name_H-M   'P 1'
#
loop_
_entity.id
_entity.type
_entity.pdbx_description
1 polymer ?
#
loop_
_entity_poly.entity_id
_entity_poly.type
_entity_poly.pdbx_seq_one_letter_code
_entity_poly.pdbx_strand_id
1 'polypeptide(L)'
;TGAEPYDPDHTCVVVHTGGTTGSPKGVMLTDVDFNSIAQQFGAYEKLFRRGQKLMNIMPPFIAYGYACGVHLPLVLGLTVIIIPNLDPEKLGALIWKYKPEHMFGVPAHYQQMASSLLLKNKDLSFIRNYAAGGDAITVGAEQSVNDFLAAHGVEYGLAKGYGMTEVSSAATAASGLANKVGSVGIPLVNTLVSVFEPGTDTELPIGERGELCISGPAIMKGYYGKPAETAALLRHHSDGRVWAHTGDVGYMDEDGFVFLDSRIKRLIIRHDGFKVFPSMIENVISRHPAVQQCSVVGCTDKDHVQGRLPFVYVVLDPEGDKKKRQIVRELRQLCKEELPEYVQPVSYKFISEMPMTPVGKVDYRKLEEEITPRDY
;
A
#
# COMPACT_ATOMS: atom_id res chain seq x y z
N THR A 1 -41.11 7.97 13.26
CA THR A 1 -40.27 7.69 12.09
C THR A 1 -39.85 6.24 12.20
N GLY A 2 -40.52 5.32 11.48
CA GLY A 2 -40.14 3.92 11.42
C GLY A 2 -38.77 3.80 10.77
N ALA A 3 -37.89 2.99 11.34
CA ALA A 3 -36.66 2.60 10.65
C ALA A 3 -37.05 1.79 9.41
N GLU A 4 -36.40 2.07 8.29
CA GLU A 4 -36.52 1.24 7.09
C GLU A 4 -36.10 -0.19 7.43
N PRO A 5 -36.75 -1.22 6.87
CA PRO A 5 -36.29 -2.60 7.04
C PRO A 5 -34.82 -2.73 6.61
N TYR A 6 -34.04 -3.49 7.36
CA TYR A 6 -32.67 -3.77 6.99
C TYR A 6 -32.63 -4.58 5.69
N ASP A 7 -31.92 -4.05 4.70
CA ASP A 7 -31.64 -4.70 3.42
C ASP A 7 -30.12 -4.87 3.26
N PRO A 8 -29.58 -6.09 3.32
CA PRO A 8 -28.14 -6.34 3.18
C PRO A 8 -27.59 -5.91 1.82
N ASP A 9 -28.44 -5.84 0.81
CA ASP A 9 -28.06 -5.42 -0.56
C ASP A 9 -28.21 -3.91 -0.80
N HIS A 10 -28.67 -3.16 0.19
CA HIS A 10 -28.78 -1.71 0.09
C HIS A 10 -27.42 -1.05 -0.09
N THR A 11 -27.25 -0.30 -1.18
CA THR A 11 -26.04 0.50 -1.43
C THR A 11 -26.08 1.77 -0.58
N CYS A 12 -25.34 1.79 0.52
CA CYS A 12 -25.32 2.95 1.43
C CYS A 12 -24.38 4.06 0.96
N VAL A 13 -23.34 3.73 0.21
CA VAL A 13 -22.34 4.68 -0.29
C VAL A 13 -21.84 4.27 -1.66
N VAL A 14 -21.59 5.26 -2.52
CA VAL A 14 -20.82 5.10 -3.77
C VAL A 14 -19.52 5.87 -3.63
N VAL A 15 -18.39 5.15 -3.62
CA VAL A 15 -17.06 5.73 -3.51
C VAL A 15 -16.35 5.66 -4.85
N HIS A 16 -15.72 6.75 -5.28
CA HIS A 16 -14.95 6.73 -6.52
C HIS A 16 -13.56 6.10 -6.32
N THR A 17 -13.17 5.23 -7.26
CA THR A 17 -11.78 4.74 -7.28
C THR A 17 -10.83 5.84 -7.71
N GLY A 18 -9.69 5.96 -7.04
CA GLY A 18 -8.58 6.82 -7.48
C GLY A 18 -7.77 6.20 -8.64
N GLY A 19 -8.43 5.65 -9.66
CA GLY A 19 -7.80 4.89 -10.74
C GLY A 19 -6.71 5.67 -11.46
N THR A 20 -5.50 5.11 -11.49
CA THR A 20 -4.34 5.64 -12.24
C THR A 20 -4.45 5.39 -13.75
N THR A 21 -5.48 4.65 -14.22
CA THR A 21 -5.52 4.10 -15.58
C THR A 21 -6.81 4.36 -16.38
N GLY A 22 -7.76 5.16 -15.86
CA GLY A 22 -9.04 5.41 -16.56
C GLY A 22 -9.91 6.43 -15.84
N SER A 23 -11.14 6.65 -16.35
CA SER A 23 -12.14 7.46 -15.65
C SER A 23 -12.47 6.84 -14.28
N PRO A 24 -12.65 7.63 -13.22
CA PRO A 24 -13.06 7.14 -11.92
C PRO A 24 -14.31 6.27 -12.02
N LYS A 25 -14.32 5.14 -11.28
CA LYS A 25 -15.47 4.24 -11.22
C LYS A 25 -16.17 4.42 -9.88
N GLY A 26 -17.49 4.47 -9.87
CA GLY A 26 -18.26 4.47 -8.63
C GLY A 26 -18.40 3.06 -8.08
N VAL A 27 -17.77 2.78 -6.97
CA VAL A 27 -17.86 1.51 -6.24
C VAL A 27 -19.08 1.56 -5.33
N MET A 28 -20.03 0.65 -5.52
CA MET A 28 -21.21 0.54 -4.68
C MET A 28 -20.90 -0.30 -3.45
N LEU A 29 -20.93 0.31 -2.29
CA LEU A 29 -20.67 -0.33 -1.00
C LEU A 29 -21.96 -0.41 -0.19
N THR A 30 -22.18 -1.54 0.46
CA THR A 30 -23.36 -1.83 1.28
C THR A 30 -23.11 -1.62 2.76
N ASP A 31 -24.18 -1.63 3.56
CA ASP A 31 -24.08 -1.62 5.02
C ASP A 31 -23.28 -2.83 5.54
N VAL A 32 -23.43 -3.99 4.86
CA VAL A 32 -22.69 -5.21 5.21
C VAL A 32 -21.18 -5.01 5.02
N ASP A 33 -20.78 -4.38 3.93
CA ASP A 33 -19.38 -4.18 3.59
C ASP A 33 -18.66 -3.36 4.66
N PHE A 34 -19.23 -2.22 5.05
CA PHE A 34 -18.64 -1.35 6.08
C PHE A 34 -18.70 -1.95 7.49
N ASN A 35 -19.84 -2.58 7.84
CA ASN A 35 -19.96 -3.24 9.13
C ASN A 35 -19.01 -4.43 9.26
N SER A 36 -18.73 -5.13 8.16
CA SER A 36 -17.72 -6.20 8.14
C SER A 36 -16.33 -5.68 8.50
N ILE A 37 -15.89 -4.54 7.91
CA ILE A 37 -14.62 -3.90 8.27
C ILE A 37 -14.59 -3.56 9.78
N ALA A 38 -15.66 -2.96 10.31
CA ALA A 38 -15.71 -2.61 11.72
C ALA A 38 -15.66 -3.84 12.65
N GLN A 39 -16.35 -4.92 12.28
CA GLN A 39 -16.32 -6.19 13.03
C GLN A 39 -14.96 -6.87 12.96
N GLN A 40 -14.33 -6.88 11.79
CA GLN A 40 -13.02 -7.48 11.57
C GLN A 40 -11.93 -6.80 12.42
N PHE A 41 -11.90 -5.47 12.44
CA PHE A 41 -10.99 -4.74 13.34
C PHE A 41 -11.39 -4.85 14.80
N GLY A 42 -12.69 -4.93 15.10
CA GLY A 42 -13.21 -5.16 16.45
C GLY A 42 -12.80 -6.50 17.05
N ALA A 43 -12.52 -7.52 16.21
CA ALA A 43 -12.01 -8.82 16.65
C ALA A 43 -10.58 -8.72 17.25
N TYR A 44 -9.85 -7.65 17.00
CA TYR A 44 -8.57 -7.35 17.66
C TYR A 44 -8.82 -6.65 19.02
N GLU A 45 -9.49 -7.32 19.97
CA GLU A 45 -9.98 -6.77 21.25
C GLU A 45 -8.93 -5.98 22.05
N LYS A 46 -7.65 -6.34 21.94
CA LYS A 46 -6.57 -5.67 22.68
C LYS A 46 -6.06 -4.42 21.95
N LEU A 47 -6.39 -4.25 20.68
CA LEU A 47 -5.87 -3.15 19.86
C LEU A 47 -6.63 -1.86 20.11
N PHE A 48 -7.97 -1.92 20.11
CA PHE A 48 -8.83 -0.76 20.26
C PHE A 48 -9.63 -0.84 21.58
N ARG A 49 -9.58 0.21 22.38
CA ARG A 49 -10.37 0.33 23.60
C ARG A 49 -11.27 1.54 23.52
N ARG A 50 -12.53 1.38 23.93
CA ARG A 50 -13.50 2.47 23.96
C ARG A 50 -12.93 3.71 24.65
N GLY A 51 -13.14 4.88 24.05
CA GLY A 51 -12.66 6.17 24.55
C GLY A 51 -11.23 6.54 24.14
N GLN A 52 -10.42 5.61 23.60
CA GLN A 52 -9.12 5.96 23.01
C GLN A 52 -9.31 6.92 21.84
N LYS A 53 -8.26 7.70 21.57
CA LYS A 53 -8.28 8.73 20.53
C LYS A 53 -7.74 8.18 19.22
N LEU A 54 -8.50 8.36 18.16
CA LEU A 54 -8.06 8.15 16.79
C LEU A 54 -7.95 9.51 16.09
N MET A 55 -6.77 9.83 15.57
CA MET A 55 -6.60 11.01 14.74
C MET A 55 -6.88 10.66 13.28
N ASN A 56 -7.95 11.25 12.74
CA ASN A 56 -8.34 11.08 11.34
C ASN A 56 -7.72 12.18 10.48
N ILE A 57 -6.75 11.79 9.67
CA ILE A 57 -6.02 12.63 8.71
C ILE A 57 -6.31 12.24 7.27
N MET A 58 -7.05 11.13 7.06
CA MET A 58 -7.37 10.64 5.72
C MET A 58 -8.63 11.30 5.18
N PRO A 59 -8.67 11.62 3.87
CA PRO A 59 -9.85 12.19 3.25
C PRO A 59 -11.08 11.27 3.39
N PRO A 60 -12.22 11.75 3.89
CA PRO A 60 -13.40 10.90 4.12
C PRO A 60 -14.14 10.47 2.85
N PHE A 61 -13.76 11.01 1.68
CA PHE A 61 -14.35 10.66 0.38
C PHE A 61 -13.67 9.47 -0.31
N ILE A 62 -12.64 8.87 0.30
CA ILE A 62 -12.05 7.60 -0.13
C ILE A 62 -12.45 6.48 0.84
N ALA A 63 -12.56 5.24 0.36
CA ALA A 63 -13.00 4.11 1.19
C ALA A 63 -12.16 3.96 2.47
N TYR A 64 -10.83 4.09 2.39
CA TYR A 64 -9.93 4.03 3.53
C TYR A 64 -10.24 5.10 4.58
N GLY A 65 -10.39 6.36 4.15
CA GLY A 65 -10.70 7.47 5.06
C GLY A 65 -12.09 7.37 5.67
N TYR A 66 -13.09 6.87 4.93
CA TYR A 66 -14.45 6.67 5.44
C TYR A 66 -14.52 5.46 6.37
N ALA A 67 -14.13 4.28 5.89
CA ALA A 67 -14.27 3.04 6.66
C ALA A 67 -13.42 3.07 7.94
N CYS A 68 -12.13 3.38 7.82
CA CYS A 68 -11.19 3.34 8.95
C CYS A 68 -11.15 4.65 9.76
N GLY A 69 -11.41 5.79 9.12
CA GLY A 69 -11.31 7.10 9.78
C GLY A 69 -12.63 7.64 10.37
N VAL A 70 -13.78 7.14 9.91
CA VAL A 70 -15.11 7.59 10.35
C VAL A 70 -15.94 6.43 10.90
N HIS A 71 -16.26 5.43 10.09
CA HIS A 71 -17.20 4.37 10.46
C HIS A 71 -16.64 3.48 11.59
N LEU A 72 -15.45 2.91 11.40
CA LEU A 72 -14.79 2.05 12.40
C LEU A 72 -14.68 2.68 13.79
N PRO A 73 -14.14 3.91 13.95
CA PRO A 73 -14.02 4.49 15.29
C PRO A 73 -15.36 4.78 15.94
N LEU A 74 -16.40 5.12 15.18
CA LEU A 74 -17.74 5.30 15.75
C LEU A 74 -18.31 3.99 16.26
N VAL A 75 -18.18 2.89 15.51
CA VAL A 75 -18.65 1.56 15.93
C VAL A 75 -17.91 1.07 17.17
N LEU A 76 -16.59 1.29 17.23
CA LEU A 76 -15.75 0.87 18.38
C LEU A 76 -15.82 1.84 19.58
N GLY A 77 -16.53 2.96 19.46
CA GLY A 77 -16.65 3.96 20.52
C GLY A 77 -15.36 4.71 20.82
N LEU A 78 -14.53 4.96 19.80
CA LEU A 78 -13.33 5.77 19.91
C LEU A 78 -13.66 7.27 19.87
N THR A 79 -12.77 8.09 20.39
CA THR A 79 -12.81 9.54 20.26
C THR A 79 -12.10 9.95 18.98
N VAL A 80 -12.82 10.50 18.01
CA VAL A 80 -12.24 10.91 16.71
C VAL A 80 -11.76 12.34 16.74
N ILE A 81 -10.49 12.56 16.44
CA ILE A 81 -9.87 13.87 16.25
C ILE A 81 -9.79 14.10 14.75
N ILE A 82 -10.67 14.97 14.23
CA ILE A 82 -10.74 15.24 12.79
C ILE A 82 -9.78 16.37 12.43
N ILE A 83 -8.91 16.13 11.45
CA ILE A 83 -7.98 17.10 10.87
C ILE A 83 -8.39 17.32 9.39
N PRO A 84 -9.26 18.28 9.09
CA PRO A 84 -9.86 18.42 7.76
C PRO A 84 -8.84 18.72 6.66
N ASN A 85 -7.83 19.54 6.99
CA ASN A 85 -6.77 19.95 6.08
C ASN A 85 -5.42 19.71 6.78
N LEU A 86 -4.84 18.56 6.53
CA LEU A 86 -3.53 18.25 7.07
C LEU A 86 -2.45 19.06 6.34
N ASP A 87 -1.72 19.84 7.10
CA ASP A 87 -0.41 20.34 6.71
C ASP A 87 0.63 19.32 7.20
N PRO A 88 1.32 18.60 6.29
CA PRO A 88 2.24 17.55 6.68
C PRO A 88 3.36 18.02 7.62
N GLU A 89 3.81 19.26 7.50
CA GLU A 89 4.84 19.83 8.37
C GLU A 89 4.36 19.99 9.82
N LYS A 90 3.05 20.13 10.02
CA LYS A 90 2.44 20.27 11.36
C LYS A 90 2.06 18.92 11.99
N LEU A 91 2.23 17.80 11.29
CA LEU A 91 1.82 16.49 11.79
C LEU A 91 2.43 16.16 13.15
N GLY A 92 3.74 16.38 13.33
CA GLY A 92 4.41 16.17 14.62
C GLY A 92 3.83 17.01 15.75
N ALA A 93 3.46 18.26 15.47
CA ALA A 93 2.83 19.16 16.45
C ALA A 93 1.42 18.67 16.83
N LEU A 94 0.65 18.19 15.85
CA LEU A 94 -0.70 17.65 16.07
C LEU A 94 -0.64 16.36 16.91
N ILE A 95 0.28 15.45 16.60
CA ILE A 95 0.50 14.21 17.37
C ILE A 95 0.86 14.57 18.83
N TRP A 96 1.80 15.49 19.04
CA TRP A 96 2.18 15.87 20.38
C TRP A 96 1.06 16.57 21.17
N LYS A 97 0.29 17.41 20.49
CA LYS A 97 -0.84 18.15 21.10
C LYS A 97 -1.97 17.24 21.53
N TYR A 98 -2.39 16.34 20.65
CA TYR A 98 -3.61 15.53 20.87
C TYR A 98 -3.33 14.17 21.48
N LYS A 99 -2.10 13.67 21.38
CA LYS A 99 -1.66 12.35 21.86
C LYS A 99 -2.63 11.23 21.43
N PRO A 100 -2.88 11.05 20.11
CA PRO A 100 -3.76 10.00 19.65
C PRO A 100 -3.10 8.62 19.82
N GLU A 101 -3.82 7.67 20.36
CA GLU A 101 -3.37 6.29 20.47
C GLU A 101 -3.36 5.59 19.11
N HIS A 102 -4.25 6.03 18.20
CA HIS A 102 -4.43 5.44 16.88
C HIS A 102 -4.37 6.50 15.79
N MET A 103 -3.80 6.10 14.64
CA MET A 103 -3.79 6.91 13.43
C MET A 103 -3.71 6.00 12.21
N PHE A 104 -4.58 6.25 11.22
CA PHE A 104 -4.51 5.64 9.91
C PHE A 104 -3.99 6.67 8.91
N GLY A 105 -2.96 6.31 8.14
CA GLY A 105 -2.32 7.22 7.22
C GLY A 105 -1.66 6.50 6.05
N VAL A 106 -1.01 7.27 5.17
CA VAL A 106 -0.14 6.74 4.12
C VAL A 106 1.31 6.74 4.60
N PRO A 107 2.21 5.95 4.01
CA PRO A 107 3.63 5.87 4.40
C PRO A 107 4.31 7.24 4.56
N ALA A 108 4.05 8.18 3.66
CA ALA A 108 4.63 9.52 3.69
C ALA A 108 4.33 10.27 5.01
N HIS A 109 3.17 10.07 5.62
CA HIS A 109 2.83 10.69 6.91
C HIS A 109 3.76 10.20 8.02
N TYR A 110 4.11 8.92 8.04
CA TYR A 110 4.97 8.34 9.07
C TYR A 110 6.43 8.70 8.88
N GLN A 111 6.90 8.81 7.63
CA GLN A 111 8.21 9.35 7.32
C GLN A 111 8.33 10.83 7.76
N GLN A 112 7.30 11.63 7.50
CA GLN A 112 7.22 13.01 7.96
C GLN A 112 7.18 13.12 9.50
N MET A 113 6.45 12.22 10.17
CA MET A 113 6.45 12.12 11.63
C MET A 113 7.86 11.81 12.15
N ALA A 114 8.55 10.83 11.58
CA ALA A 114 9.89 10.41 12.00
C ALA A 114 10.96 11.49 11.78
N SER A 115 10.79 12.34 10.77
CA SER A 115 11.69 13.49 10.50
C SER A 115 11.37 14.74 11.33
N SER A 116 10.32 14.73 12.15
CA SER A 116 9.88 15.90 12.91
C SER A 116 10.84 16.28 14.04
N LEU A 117 11.49 17.43 13.94
CA LEU A 117 12.37 17.97 14.98
C LEU A 117 11.64 18.19 16.32
N LEU A 118 10.33 18.46 16.27
CA LEU A 118 9.52 18.64 17.48
C LEU A 118 9.39 17.35 18.29
N LEU A 119 9.35 16.20 17.61
CA LEU A 119 9.19 14.91 18.25
C LEU A 119 10.52 14.27 18.70
N LYS A 120 11.65 14.77 18.26
CA LYS A 120 13.00 14.19 18.45
C LYS A 120 13.32 13.70 19.87
N ASN A 121 12.80 14.38 20.89
CA ASN A 121 13.07 14.04 22.30
C ASN A 121 11.77 13.85 23.10
N LYS A 122 10.69 13.41 22.44
CA LYS A 122 9.40 13.23 23.09
C LYS A 122 9.13 11.74 23.38
N ASP A 123 8.54 11.47 24.52
CA ASP A 123 7.99 10.16 24.82
C ASP A 123 6.67 9.98 24.04
N LEU A 124 6.63 8.98 23.17
CA LEU A 124 5.49 8.63 22.34
C LEU A 124 4.84 7.31 22.77
N SER A 125 5.11 6.83 23.99
CA SER A 125 4.59 5.57 24.54
C SER A 125 3.06 5.48 24.60
N PHE A 126 2.36 6.61 24.39
CA PHE A 126 0.90 6.62 24.24
C PHE A 126 0.41 5.99 22.93
N ILE A 127 1.27 5.89 21.89
CA ILE A 127 0.92 5.30 20.60
C ILE A 127 0.68 3.80 20.78
N ARG A 128 -0.48 3.33 20.31
CA ARG A 128 -0.88 1.93 20.33
C ARG A 128 -0.89 1.28 18.95
N ASN A 129 -1.44 1.97 17.97
CA ASN A 129 -1.49 1.48 16.61
C ASN A 129 -1.46 2.64 15.60
N TYR A 130 -0.33 2.84 14.96
CA TYR A 130 -0.20 3.68 13.79
C TYR A 130 -0.05 2.76 12.58
N ALA A 131 -0.98 2.88 11.63
CA ALA A 131 -1.09 1.95 10.52
C ALA A 131 -1.00 2.67 9.16
N ALA A 132 -0.06 2.22 8.35
CA ALA A 132 0.13 2.68 6.98
C ALA A 132 -0.67 1.82 6.00
N GLY A 133 -1.35 2.46 5.06
CA GLY A 133 -2.07 1.81 3.97
C GLY A 133 -2.23 2.73 2.77
N GLY A 134 -2.79 2.20 1.69
CA GLY A 134 -3.13 2.97 0.50
C GLY A 134 -1.98 3.30 -0.45
N ASP A 135 -0.73 3.12 -0.02
CA ASP A 135 0.46 3.24 -0.86
C ASP A 135 1.54 2.25 -0.41
N ALA A 136 2.55 2.04 -1.25
CA ALA A 136 3.69 1.18 -0.94
C ALA A 136 4.68 1.87 0.01
N ILE A 137 5.29 1.08 0.89
CA ILE A 137 6.42 1.50 1.71
C ILE A 137 7.60 0.56 1.44
N THR A 138 8.79 1.12 1.21
CA THR A 138 9.99 0.30 1.07
C THR A 138 10.44 -0.22 2.43
N VAL A 139 11.13 -1.36 2.44
CA VAL A 139 11.67 -1.97 3.68
C VAL A 139 12.56 -0.99 4.44
N GLY A 140 13.41 -0.24 3.73
CA GLY A 140 14.28 0.77 4.37
C GLY A 140 13.52 1.90 5.03
N ALA A 141 12.47 2.42 4.37
CA ALA A 141 11.61 3.46 4.94
C ALA A 141 10.81 2.96 6.15
N GLU A 142 10.29 1.73 6.06
CA GLU A 142 9.61 1.09 7.18
C GLU A 142 10.54 0.93 8.39
N GLN A 143 11.77 0.44 8.16
CA GLN A 143 12.75 0.26 9.22
C GLN A 143 13.10 1.60 9.90
N SER A 144 13.30 2.65 9.12
CA SER A 144 13.58 3.99 9.67
C SER A 144 12.45 4.51 10.57
N VAL A 145 11.19 4.26 10.19
CA VAL A 145 10.04 4.62 11.02
C VAL A 145 9.97 3.74 12.28
N ASN A 146 10.24 2.45 12.16
CA ASN A 146 10.25 1.52 13.30
C ASN A 146 11.33 1.87 14.32
N ASP A 147 12.54 2.21 13.86
CA ASP A 147 13.65 2.65 14.71
C ASP A 147 13.29 3.93 15.45
N PHE A 148 12.65 4.89 14.76
CA PHE A 148 12.13 6.09 15.39
C PHE A 148 11.09 5.77 16.47
N LEU A 149 10.09 4.94 16.18
CA LEU A 149 9.04 4.57 17.13
C LEU A 149 9.64 3.88 18.39
N ALA A 150 10.54 2.93 18.19
CA ALA A 150 11.22 2.22 19.26
C ALA A 150 12.06 3.17 20.14
N ALA A 151 12.81 4.09 19.53
CA ALA A 151 13.61 5.09 20.27
C ALA A 151 12.75 6.06 21.10
N HIS A 152 11.45 6.17 20.80
CA HIS A 152 10.51 7.04 21.50
C HIS A 152 9.52 6.29 22.42
N GLY A 153 9.83 5.03 22.76
CA GLY A 153 9.08 4.24 23.74
C GLY A 153 7.79 3.60 23.23
N VAL A 154 7.59 3.54 21.91
CA VAL A 154 6.43 2.87 21.32
C VAL A 154 6.65 1.35 21.34
N GLU A 155 5.67 0.61 21.82
CA GLU A 155 5.78 -0.83 22.05
C GLU A 155 5.89 -1.65 20.75
N TYR A 156 5.15 -1.24 19.72
CA TYR A 156 5.10 -1.94 18.43
C TYR A 156 5.50 -1.01 17.29
N GLY A 157 6.11 -1.60 16.24
CA GLY A 157 6.44 -0.88 15.02
C GLY A 157 5.20 -0.43 14.22
N LEU A 158 5.45 0.25 13.11
CA LEU A 158 4.42 0.70 12.18
C LEU A 158 3.61 -0.48 11.67
N ALA A 159 2.32 -0.51 11.97
CA ALA A 159 1.39 -1.46 11.39
C ALA A 159 1.18 -1.15 9.89
N LYS A 160 0.80 -2.15 9.12
CA LYS A 160 0.52 -2.00 7.69
C LYS A 160 -0.76 -2.72 7.34
N GLY A 161 -1.43 -2.25 6.30
CA GLY A 161 -2.60 -2.91 5.76
C GLY A 161 -2.66 -2.77 4.25
N TYR A 162 -3.28 -3.75 3.62
CA TYR A 162 -3.56 -3.74 2.20
C TYR A 162 -5.04 -3.90 1.95
N GLY A 163 -5.51 -3.22 0.93
CA GLY A 163 -6.87 -3.30 0.43
C GLY A 163 -7.11 -2.30 -0.69
N MET A 164 -8.32 -2.24 -1.14
CA MET A 164 -8.76 -1.38 -2.23
C MET A 164 -10.19 -0.93 -1.97
N THR A 165 -10.65 0.05 -2.73
CA THR A 165 -12.03 0.58 -2.59
C THR A 165 -13.07 -0.54 -2.77
N GLU A 166 -12.80 -1.48 -3.66
CA GLU A 166 -13.67 -2.60 -4.03
C GLU A 166 -13.79 -3.68 -2.95
N VAL A 167 -12.98 -3.59 -1.88
CA VAL A 167 -13.11 -4.41 -0.65
C VAL A 167 -13.27 -3.53 0.59
N SER A 168 -13.94 -2.40 0.42
CA SER A 168 -14.34 -1.44 1.48
C SER A 168 -13.19 -0.85 2.29
N SER A 169 -11.97 -0.98 1.88
CA SER A 169 -10.72 -0.40 2.36
C SER A 169 -9.63 -1.40 2.70
N ALA A 170 -9.89 -2.43 3.50
CA ALA A 170 -8.86 -3.33 4.01
C ALA A 170 -9.23 -4.81 3.80
N ALA A 171 -8.26 -5.61 3.38
CA ALA A 171 -8.33 -7.07 3.32
C ALA A 171 -7.30 -7.73 4.23
N THR A 172 -6.16 -7.04 4.45
CA THR A 172 -5.13 -7.48 5.40
C THR A 172 -4.78 -6.39 6.38
N ALA A 173 -4.29 -6.76 7.54
CA ALA A 173 -3.69 -5.84 8.50
C ALA A 173 -2.58 -6.52 9.29
N ALA A 174 -1.54 -5.74 9.60
CA ALA A 174 -0.57 -6.05 10.64
C ALA A 174 -0.99 -5.37 11.94
N SER A 175 -0.73 -6.01 13.08
CA SER A 175 -0.97 -5.39 14.39
C SER A 175 -0.11 -6.06 15.47
N GLY A 176 0.44 -5.26 16.37
CA GLY A 176 1.19 -5.76 17.52
C GLY A 176 2.28 -6.77 17.13
N LEU A 177 2.22 -7.98 17.67
CA LEU A 177 3.16 -9.07 17.38
C LEU A 177 2.98 -9.71 15.99
N ALA A 178 1.79 -9.60 15.39
CA ALA A 178 1.52 -10.06 14.03
C ALA A 178 1.92 -8.97 13.01
N ASN A 179 3.20 -8.61 12.99
CA ASN A 179 3.76 -7.61 12.09
C ASN A 179 5.14 -8.06 11.60
N LYS A 180 5.28 -8.24 10.30
CA LYS A 180 6.51 -8.69 9.65
C LYS A 180 6.97 -7.60 8.67
N VAL A 181 8.22 -7.17 8.81
CA VAL A 181 8.79 -6.11 7.93
C VAL A 181 8.67 -6.51 6.46
N GLY A 182 8.26 -5.57 5.62
CA GLY A 182 8.02 -5.78 4.19
C GLY A 182 6.66 -6.39 3.85
N SER A 183 5.94 -7.01 4.83
CA SER A 183 4.58 -7.53 4.59
C SER A 183 3.51 -6.45 4.75
N VAL A 184 2.33 -6.70 4.24
CA VAL A 184 1.12 -5.90 4.48
C VAL A 184 0.19 -6.54 5.50
N GLY A 185 0.73 -7.43 6.34
CA GLY A 185 0.00 -8.13 7.39
C GLY A 185 -0.60 -9.45 6.93
N ILE A 186 -1.53 -9.95 7.72
CA ILE A 186 -2.29 -11.19 7.50
C ILE A 186 -3.73 -10.85 7.10
N PRO A 187 -4.46 -11.77 6.44
CA PRO A 187 -5.87 -11.56 6.13
C PRO A 187 -6.70 -11.21 7.37
N LEU A 188 -7.63 -10.27 7.21
CA LEU A 188 -8.60 -9.92 8.25
C LEU A 188 -9.52 -11.12 8.54
N VAL A 189 -10.12 -11.15 9.72
CA VAL A 189 -11.08 -12.20 10.11
C VAL A 189 -12.20 -12.33 9.06
N ASN A 190 -12.53 -13.56 8.68
CA ASN A 190 -13.49 -13.89 7.62
C ASN A 190 -13.12 -13.36 6.21
N THR A 191 -11.89 -12.93 6.00
CA THR A 191 -11.35 -12.59 4.68
C THR A 191 -10.35 -13.65 4.26
N LEU A 192 -10.45 -14.09 3.02
CA LEU A 192 -9.46 -14.95 2.38
C LEU A 192 -8.64 -14.09 1.41
N VAL A 193 -7.35 -14.30 1.43
CA VAL A 193 -6.43 -13.80 0.42
C VAL A 193 -5.67 -14.99 -0.12
N SER A 194 -5.73 -15.19 -1.43
CA SER A 194 -5.00 -16.27 -2.10
C SER A 194 -4.30 -15.74 -3.34
N VAL A 195 -3.33 -16.48 -3.80
CA VAL A 195 -2.49 -16.12 -4.94
C VAL A 195 -2.89 -16.99 -6.13
N PHE A 196 -3.23 -16.36 -7.25
CA PHE A 196 -3.65 -17.06 -8.46
C PHE A 196 -2.71 -16.74 -9.62
N GLU A 197 -2.60 -17.68 -10.56
CA GLU A 197 -1.92 -17.41 -11.82
C GLU A 197 -2.65 -16.26 -12.54
N PRO A 198 -1.94 -15.17 -12.91
CA PRO A 198 -2.58 -13.98 -13.48
C PRO A 198 -3.46 -14.29 -14.70
N GLY A 199 -4.71 -13.84 -14.62
CA GLY A 199 -5.71 -14.03 -15.69
C GLY A 199 -6.42 -15.38 -15.67
N THR A 200 -6.12 -16.27 -14.73
CA THR A 200 -6.74 -17.59 -14.58
C THR A 200 -7.40 -17.75 -13.20
N ASP A 201 -8.08 -18.86 -12.98
CA ASP A 201 -8.65 -19.28 -11.70
C ASP A 201 -7.83 -20.38 -11.04
N THR A 202 -6.55 -20.53 -11.45
CA THR A 202 -5.62 -21.53 -10.89
C THR A 202 -4.92 -20.93 -9.69
N GLU A 203 -5.20 -21.46 -8.51
CA GLU A 203 -4.53 -21.08 -7.27
C GLU A 203 -3.09 -21.61 -7.24
N LEU A 204 -2.16 -20.75 -6.84
CA LEU A 204 -0.73 -21.07 -6.74
C LEU A 204 -0.37 -21.52 -5.31
N PRO A 205 0.65 -22.37 -5.16
CA PRO A 205 1.18 -22.76 -3.85
C PRO A 205 1.68 -21.56 -3.02
N ILE A 206 1.68 -21.73 -1.70
CA ILE A 206 2.26 -20.75 -0.76
C ILE A 206 3.72 -20.48 -1.14
N GLY A 207 4.12 -19.22 -1.13
CA GLY A 207 5.45 -18.74 -1.52
C GLY A 207 5.59 -18.41 -3.01
N GLU A 208 4.69 -18.88 -3.86
CA GLU A 208 4.70 -18.52 -5.29
C GLU A 208 4.08 -17.15 -5.54
N ARG A 209 4.59 -16.47 -6.57
CA ARG A 209 4.16 -15.13 -6.95
C ARG A 209 3.09 -15.16 -8.03
N GLY A 210 1.98 -14.48 -7.78
CA GLY A 210 0.87 -14.36 -8.71
C GLY A 210 -0.04 -13.19 -8.37
N GLU A 211 -1.24 -13.18 -8.96
CA GLU A 211 -2.26 -12.19 -8.64
C GLU A 211 -2.87 -12.46 -7.27
N LEU A 212 -2.85 -11.45 -6.42
CA LEU A 212 -3.56 -11.50 -5.14
C LEU A 212 -5.06 -11.35 -5.39
N CYS A 213 -5.82 -12.35 -5.00
CA CYS A 213 -7.27 -12.32 -5.05
C CYS A 213 -7.86 -12.34 -3.64
N ILE A 214 -8.97 -11.64 -3.46
CA ILE A 214 -9.60 -11.45 -2.16
C ILE A 214 -11.03 -11.99 -2.20
N SER A 215 -11.41 -12.77 -1.19
CA SER A 215 -12.78 -13.20 -0.97
C SER A 215 -13.20 -12.91 0.47
N GLY A 216 -14.41 -12.39 0.68
CA GLY A 216 -14.89 -12.08 2.02
C GLY A 216 -16.09 -11.15 2.04
N PRO A 217 -16.60 -10.83 3.23
CA PRO A 217 -17.87 -10.12 3.39
C PRO A 217 -17.78 -8.61 3.11
N ALA A 218 -16.59 -8.06 2.91
CA ALA A 218 -16.39 -6.63 2.64
C ALA A 218 -16.22 -6.31 1.14
N ILE A 219 -16.49 -7.29 0.26
CA ILE A 219 -16.42 -7.11 -1.20
C ILE A 219 -17.62 -6.30 -1.68
N MET A 220 -17.35 -5.28 -2.50
CA MET A 220 -18.36 -4.40 -3.10
C MET A 220 -19.50 -5.16 -3.80
N LYS A 221 -20.67 -4.53 -3.88
CA LYS A 221 -21.78 -4.98 -4.72
C LYS A 221 -21.43 -4.94 -6.23
N GLY A 222 -20.60 -3.98 -6.64
CA GLY A 222 -20.15 -3.79 -8.02
C GLY A 222 -19.88 -2.33 -8.35
N TYR A 223 -19.53 -2.07 -9.59
CA TYR A 223 -19.38 -0.71 -10.11
C TYR A 223 -20.70 -0.15 -10.62
N TYR A 224 -21.07 1.06 -10.20
CA TYR A 224 -22.28 1.74 -10.63
C TYR A 224 -22.33 1.89 -12.15
N GLY A 225 -23.38 1.30 -12.79
CA GLY A 225 -23.57 1.35 -14.22
C GLY A 225 -22.51 0.65 -15.08
N LYS A 226 -21.66 -0.22 -14.49
CA LYS A 226 -20.54 -0.87 -15.20
C LYS A 226 -20.48 -2.38 -14.95
N PRO A 227 -21.47 -3.15 -15.44
CA PRO A 227 -21.56 -4.59 -15.17
C PRO A 227 -20.39 -5.39 -15.77
N ALA A 228 -19.86 -4.99 -16.92
CA ALA A 228 -18.74 -5.68 -17.55
C ALA A 228 -17.45 -5.54 -16.74
N GLU A 229 -17.14 -4.32 -16.23
CA GLU A 229 -16.00 -4.09 -15.36
C GLU A 229 -16.18 -4.75 -14.00
N THR A 230 -17.42 -4.87 -13.50
CA THR A 230 -17.71 -5.62 -12.28
C THR A 230 -17.41 -7.09 -12.49
N ALA A 231 -17.89 -7.73 -13.55
CA ALA A 231 -17.64 -9.13 -13.86
C ALA A 231 -16.13 -9.41 -14.15
N ALA A 232 -15.40 -8.43 -14.66
CA ALA A 232 -13.96 -8.57 -14.88
C ALA A 232 -13.17 -8.61 -13.57
N LEU A 233 -13.66 -7.94 -12.52
CA LEU A 233 -13.00 -7.92 -11.21
C LEU A 233 -13.55 -9.00 -10.28
N LEU A 234 -14.87 -9.15 -10.20
CA LEU A 234 -15.54 -10.12 -9.34
C LEU A 234 -15.83 -11.40 -10.13
N ARG A 235 -15.09 -12.47 -9.83
CA ARG A 235 -15.23 -13.75 -10.54
C ARG A 235 -15.72 -14.85 -9.61
N HIS A 236 -16.61 -15.68 -10.13
CA HIS A 236 -17.04 -16.92 -9.45
C HIS A 236 -16.04 -18.02 -9.78
N HIS A 237 -15.38 -18.55 -8.76
CA HIS A 237 -14.47 -19.67 -8.90
C HIS A 237 -15.15 -21.00 -8.64
N SER A 238 -14.47 -22.09 -8.98
CA SER A 238 -14.97 -23.48 -8.82
C SER A 238 -15.19 -23.87 -7.35
N ASP A 239 -14.60 -23.15 -6.41
CA ASP A 239 -14.79 -23.32 -4.97
C ASP A 239 -16.13 -22.73 -4.45
N GLY A 240 -16.94 -22.17 -5.34
CA GLY A 240 -18.24 -21.56 -5.04
C GLY A 240 -18.15 -20.14 -4.47
N ARG A 241 -16.95 -19.56 -4.34
CA ARG A 241 -16.76 -18.20 -3.82
C ARG A 241 -16.67 -17.18 -4.93
N VAL A 242 -16.96 -15.92 -4.55
CA VAL A 242 -16.63 -14.75 -5.37
C VAL A 242 -15.25 -14.24 -4.95
N TRP A 243 -14.38 -14.11 -5.92
CA TRP A 243 -13.04 -13.56 -5.74
C TRP A 243 -12.89 -12.22 -6.46
N ALA A 244 -12.39 -11.23 -5.75
CA ALA A 244 -11.99 -9.96 -6.34
C ALA A 244 -10.55 -10.08 -6.86
N HIS A 245 -10.38 -10.06 -8.19
CA HIS A 245 -9.11 -10.05 -8.89
C HIS A 245 -8.50 -8.65 -8.83
N THR A 246 -7.56 -8.45 -7.92
CA THR A 246 -7.11 -7.09 -7.56
C THR A 246 -6.23 -6.42 -8.61
N GLY A 247 -5.61 -7.21 -9.47
CA GLY A 247 -4.56 -6.75 -10.37
C GLY A 247 -3.25 -6.41 -9.66
N ASP A 248 -3.14 -6.71 -8.37
CA ASP A 248 -1.91 -6.61 -7.59
C ASP A 248 -1.20 -7.97 -7.58
N VAL A 249 0.11 -7.94 -7.72
CA VAL A 249 0.97 -9.13 -7.69
C VAL A 249 1.68 -9.19 -6.36
N GLY A 250 1.75 -10.39 -5.81
CA GLY A 250 2.43 -10.63 -4.55
C GLY A 250 2.50 -12.12 -4.24
N TYR A 251 2.78 -12.44 -3.00
CA TYR A 251 2.80 -13.79 -2.49
C TYR A 251 2.39 -13.82 -1.01
N MET A 252 2.07 -15.00 -0.53
CA MET A 252 1.83 -15.27 0.89
C MET A 252 2.93 -16.21 1.37
N ASP A 253 3.50 -15.95 2.56
CA ASP A 253 4.47 -16.85 3.16
C ASP A 253 3.81 -17.94 4.01
N GLU A 254 4.61 -18.88 4.52
CA GLU A 254 4.15 -20.01 5.34
C GLU A 254 3.50 -19.58 6.67
N ASP A 255 3.80 -18.39 7.17
CA ASP A 255 3.21 -17.80 8.37
C ASP A 255 1.89 -17.06 8.06
N GLY A 256 1.46 -17.00 6.79
CA GLY A 256 0.25 -16.33 6.33
C GLY A 256 0.40 -14.83 6.12
N PHE A 257 1.62 -14.28 6.16
CA PHE A 257 1.84 -12.88 5.82
C PHE A 257 1.81 -12.64 4.32
N VAL A 258 1.12 -11.58 3.92
CA VAL A 258 1.00 -11.17 2.51
C VAL A 258 2.07 -10.13 2.18
N PHE A 259 2.71 -10.33 1.05
CA PHE A 259 3.71 -9.41 0.50
C PHE A 259 3.26 -8.90 -0.86
N LEU A 260 3.36 -7.59 -1.06
CA LEU A 260 3.04 -6.94 -2.33
C LEU A 260 4.33 -6.71 -3.13
N ASP A 261 4.31 -7.13 -4.38
CA ASP A 261 5.42 -6.88 -5.30
C ASP A 261 5.12 -5.68 -6.22
N SER A 262 4.02 -5.73 -6.97
CA SER A 262 3.67 -4.67 -7.92
C SER A 262 2.23 -4.79 -8.41
N ARG A 263 1.82 -3.89 -9.28
CA ARG A 263 0.62 -4.07 -10.12
C ARG A 263 0.95 -4.95 -11.32
N ILE A 264 0.03 -5.79 -11.78
CA ILE A 264 0.16 -6.56 -13.04
C ILE A 264 0.55 -5.62 -14.20
N LYS A 265 -0.03 -4.41 -14.23
CA LYS A 265 0.26 -3.39 -15.26
C LYS A 265 1.68 -2.78 -15.18
N ARG A 266 2.36 -2.92 -14.04
CA ARG A 266 3.75 -2.47 -13.84
C ARG A 266 4.76 -3.60 -14.08
N LEU A 267 4.28 -4.82 -14.27
CA LEU A 267 5.14 -5.97 -14.52
C LEU A 267 5.97 -5.71 -15.78
N ILE A 268 7.29 -5.85 -15.66
CA ILE A 268 8.22 -5.72 -16.76
C ILE A 268 8.44 -7.12 -17.33
N ILE A 269 7.94 -7.33 -18.54
CA ILE A 269 8.09 -8.61 -19.23
C ILE A 269 9.25 -8.49 -20.19
N ARG A 270 10.27 -9.31 -19.98
CA ARG A 270 11.44 -9.39 -20.86
C ARG A 270 11.11 -10.19 -22.12
N HIS A 271 11.94 -10.03 -23.15
CA HIS A 271 11.81 -10.77 -24.43
C HIS A 271 11.86 -12.30 -24.25
N ASP A 272 12.56 -12.77 -23.23
CA ASP A 272 12.72 -14.18 -22.88
C ASP A 272 11.58 -14.73 -22.00
N GLY A 273 10.53 -13.90 -21.77
CA GLY A 273 9.35 -14.26 -20.97
C GLY A 273 9.53 -14.12 -19.46
N PHE A 274 10.74 -13.78 -18.97
CA PHE A 274 10.93 -13.51 -17.56
C PHE A 274 10.13 -12.30 -17.10
N LYS A 275 9.49 -12.44 -15.94
CA LYS A 275 8.70 -11.40 -15.27
C LYS A 275 9.59 -10.71 -14.22
N VAL A 276 9.85 -9.42 -14.40
CA VAL A 276 10.59 -8.60 -13.44
C VAL A 276 9.60 -7.75 -12.65
N PHE A 277 9.62 -7.92 -11.35
CA PHE A 277 8.80 -7.15 -10.40
C PHE A 277 9.58 -5.91 -9.95
N PRO A 278 9.11 -4.68 -10.25
CA PRO A 278 9.79 -3.43 -9.88
C PRO A 278 10.21 -3.35 -8.42
N SER A 279 9.36 -3.81 -7.50
CA SER A 279 9.61 -3.78 -6.07
C SER A 279 10.84 -4.59 -5.65
N MET A 280 11.20 -5.67 -6.34
CA MET A 280 12.41 -6.45 -6.01
C MET A 280 13.64 -5.53 -6.11
N ILE A 281 13.70 -4.71 -7.14
CA ILE A 281 14.78 -3.77 -7.37
C ILE A 281 14.66 -2.57 -6.42
N GLU A 282 13.46 -2.01 -6.28
CA GLU A 282 13.18 -0.87 -5.40
C GLU A 282 13.56 -1.19 -3.95
N ASN A 283 13.27 -2.37 -3.44
CA ASN A 283 13.61 -2.81 -2.09
C ASN A 283 15.14 -2.95 -1.88
N VAL A 284 15.87 -3.39 -2.88
CA VAL A 284 17.33 -3.48 -2.80
C VAL A 284 17.96 -2.08 -2.79
N ILE A 285 17.58 -1.24 -3.75
CA ILE A 285 18.13 0.11 -3.95
C ILE A 285 17.81 1.04 -2.78
N SER A 286 16.59 0.96 -2.23
CA SER A 286 16.16 1.82 -1.12
C SER A 286 16.94 1.63 0.19
N ARG A 287 17.71 0.54 0.32
CA ARG A 287 18.60 0.31 1.48
C ARG A 287 19.91 1.09 1.42
N HIS A 288 20.24 1.66 0.26
CA HIS A 288 21.44 2.47 0.12
C HIS A 288 21.27 3.82 0.84
N PRO A 289 22.19 4.20 1.76
CA PRO A 289 22.00 5.35 2.67
C PRO A 289 21.84 6.69 1.96
N ALA A 290 22.35 6.85 0.75
CA ALA A 290 22.20 8.07 -0.04
C ALA A 290 20.91 8.12 -0.87
N VAL A 291 20.10 7.06 -0.89
CA VAL A 291 18.84 7.00 -1.64
C VAL A 291 17.68 7.46 -0.78
N GLN A 292 17.11 8.59 -1.12
CA GLN A 292 15.91 9.10 -0.49
C GLN A 292 14.65 8.41 -1.03
N GLN A 293 14.59 8.22 -2.36
CA GLN A 293 13.48 7.58 -3.03
C GLN A 293 13.95 6.93 -4.33
N CYS A 294 13.36 5.80 -4.70
CA CYS A 294 13.59 5.18 -6.00
C CYS A 294 12.28 4.67 -6.61
N SER A 295 12.29 4.54 -7.94
CA SER A 295 11.18 3.94 -8.69
C SER A 295 11.71 3.23 -9.91
N VAL A 296 11.16 2.02 -10.17
CA VAL A 296 11.55 1.19 -11.30
C VAL A 296 10.42 1.13 -12.31
N VAL A 297 10.75 1.39 -13.57
CA VAL A 297 9.82 1.32 -14.70
C VAL A 297 10.43 0.53 -15.83
N GLY A 298 9.60 0.04 -16.77
CA GLY A 298 10.10 -0.66 -17.92
C GLY A 298 10.54 0.32 -19.03
N CYS A 299 11.72 0.13 -19.58
CA CYS A 299 12.14 0.76 -20.83
C CYS A 299 12.13 -0.25 -21.98
N THR A 300 12.15 0.23 -23.22
CA THR A 300 12.21 -0.63 -24.42
C THR A 300 13.53 -1.39 -24.45
N ASP A 301 13.48 -2.68 -24.77
CA ASP A 301 14.69 -3.46 -25.09
C ASP A 301 15.16 -3.11 -26.50
N LYS A 302 16.38 -2.57 -26.65
CA LYS A 302 16.94 -2.15 -27.96
C LYS A 302 17.28 -3.34 -28.86
N ASP A 303 17.59 -4.45 -28.24
CA ASP A 303 18.01 -5.68 -28.92
C ASP A 303 16.82 -6.56 -29.28
N HIS A 304 15.66 -6.38 -28.58
CA HIS A 304 14.48 -7.24 -28.72
C HIS A 304 13.18 -6.42 -28.70
N VAL A 305 12.56 -6.24 -29.85
CA VAL A 305 11.40 -5.36 -30.07
C VAL A 305 10.19 -5.65 -29.14
N GLN A 306 10.03 -6.89 -28.68
CA GLN A 306 8.92 -7.30 -27.82
C GLN A 306 9.25 -7.30 -26.31
N GLY A 307 10.50 -6.97 -25.94
CA GLY A 307 10.96 -6.99 -24.57
C GLY A 307 10.97 -5.63 -23.91
N ARG A 308 10.82 -5.65 -22.58
CA ARG A 308 11.08 -4.48 -21.73
C ARG A 308 12.17 -4.82 -20.72
N LEU A 309 12.96 -3.81 -20.34
CA LEU A 309 14.05 -3.94 -19.39
C LEU A 309 13.83 -2.99 -18.20
N PRO A 310 14.29 -3.36 -16.98
CA PRO A 310 14.09 -2.52 -15.82
C PRO A 310 15.03 -1.30 -15.84
N PHE A 311 14.45 -0.12 -15.68
CA PHE A 311 15.11 1.18 -15.62
C PHE A 311 14.79 1.87 -14.30
N VAL A 312 15.79 2.44 -13.63
CA VAL A 312 15.66 2.99 -12.29
C VAL A 312 15.74 4.51 -12.28
N TYR A 313 14.75 5.15 -11.69
CA TYR A 313 14.84 6.55 -11.26
C TYR A 313 15.22 6.61 -9.78
N VAL A 314 16.11 7.53 -9.43
CA VAL A 314 16.61 7.70 -8.06
C VAL A 314 16.59 9.16 -7.67
N VAL A 315 16.03 9.45 -6.52
CA VAL A 315 16.17 10.72 -5.81
C VAL A 315 17.20 10.51 -4.70
N LEU A 316 18.26 11.32 -4.71
CA LEU A 316 19.31 11.27 -3.70
C LEU A 316 19.05 12.29 -2.60
N ASP A 317 19.65 12.04 -1.43
CA ASP A 317 19.80 13.08 -0.44
C ASP A 317 20.72 14.22 -0.95
N PRO A 318 20.69 15.42 -0.34
CA PRO A 318 21.47 16.56 -0.82
C PRO A 318 22.99 16.34 -0.82
N GLU A 319 23.52 15.43 0.01
CA GLU A 319 24.95 15.13 0.06
C GLU A 319 25.35 14.10 -1.02
N GLY A 320 24.42 13.21 -1.37
CA GLY A 320 24.59 12.18 -2.41
C GLY A 320 24.76 12.78 -3.81
N ASP A 321 24.18 13.94 -4.06
CA ASP A 321 24.20 14.57 -5.40
C ASP A 321 25.61 14.83 -5.94
N LYS A 322 26.59 15.05 -5.05
CA LYS A 322 28.00 15.25 -5.40
C LYS A 322 28.75 13.96 -5.78
N LYS A 323 28.18 12.79 -5.53
CA LYS A 323 28.82 11.47 -5.67
C LYS A 323 28.10 10.53 -6.65
N LYS A 324 27.27 11.03 -7.54
CA LYS A 324 26.41 10.23 -8.44
C LYS A 324 27.13 9.05 -9.12
N ARG A 325 28.33 9.26 -9.65
CA ARG A 325 29.07 8.16 -10.32
C ARG A 325 29.49 7.04 -9.37
N GLN A 326 29.82 7.38 -8.15
CA GLN A 326 30.17 6.40 -7.12
C GLN A 326 28.92 5.64 -6.70
N ILE A 327 27.82 6.36 -6.43
CA ILE A 327 26.54 5.77 -6.02
C ILE A 327 26.01 4.79 -7.07
N VAL A 328 26.09 5.12 -8.38
CA VAL A 328 25.69 4.16 -9.43
C VAL A 328 26.51 2.87 -9.37
N ARG A 329 27.83 2.92 -9.06
CA ARG A 329 28.63 1.71 -8.92
C ARG A 329 28.18 0.88 -7.70
N GLU A 330 27.94 1.56 -6.59
CA GLU A 330 27.47 0.93 -5.36
C GLU A 330 26.09 0.29 -5.54
N LEU A 331 25.14 0.98 -6.17
CA LEU A 331 23.82 0.43 -6.49
C LEU A 331 23.90 -0.77 -7.46
N ARG A 332 24.74 -0.71 -8.48
CA ARG A 332 24.97 -1.85 -9.38
C ARG A 332 25.55 -3.05 -8.66
N GLN A 333 26.51 -2.81 -7.76
CA GLN A 333 27.11 -3.89 -6.97
C GLN A 333 26.07 -4.53 -6.05
N LEU A 334 25.27 -3.71 -5.37
CA LEU A 334 24.21 -4.17 -4.48
C LEU A 334 23.17 -5.01 -5.24
N CYS A 335 22.71 -4.52 -6.42
CA CYS A 335 21.81 -5.30 -7.26
C CYS A 335 22.43 -6.62 -7.75
N LYS A 336 23.72 -6.62 -8.08
CA LYS A 336 24.42 -7.82 -8.54
C LYS A 336 24.55 -8.89 -7.45
N GLU A 337 24.70 -8.47 -6.20
CA GLU A 337 24.84 -9.37 -5.05
C GLU A 337 23.50 -9.98 -4.62
N GLU A 338 22.40 -9.24 -4.78
CA GLU A 338 21.12 -9.60 -4.18
C GLU A 338 20.02 -9.98 -5.16
N LEU A 339 20.19 -9.65 -6.46
CA LEU A 339 19.18 -9.92 -7.47
C LEU A 339 19.68 -10.89 -8.54
N PRO A 340 18.81 -11.80 -9.01
CA PRO A 340 19.10 -12.60 -10.19
C PRO A 340 19.48 -11.73 -11.39
N GLU A 341 20.31 -12.24 -12.30
CA GLU A 341 20.81 -11.51 -13.44
C GLU A 341 19.70 -10.90 -14.32
N TYR A 342 18.62 -11.65 -14.54
CA TYR A 342 17.48 -11.21 -15.35
C TYR A 342 16.68 -10.06 -14.72
N VAL A 343 16.85 -9.79 -13.43
CA VAL A 343 16.16 -8.71 -12.69
C VAL A 343 16.99 -7.43 -12.66
N GLN A 344 18.29 -7.50 -12.95
CA GLN A 344 19.21 -6.36 -12.80
C GLN A 344 18.84 -5.18 -13.69
N PRO A 345 18.88 -3.93 -13.17
CA PRO A 345 18.56 -2.74 -13.96
C PRO A 345 19.58 -2.47 -15.09
N VAL A 346 19.09 -2.06 -16.24
CA VAL A 346 19.96 -1.65 -17.36
C VAL A 346 20.58 -0.29 -17.14
N SER A 347 19.88 0.63 -16.45
CA SER A 347 20.38 1.98 -16.22
C SER A 347 19.74 2.66 -15.01
N TYR A 348 20.35 3.77 -14.57
CA TYR A 348 19.95 4.60 -13.44
C TYR A 348 19.94 6.06 -13.86
N LYS A 349 18.83 6.77 -13.56
CA LYS A 349 18.68 8.20 -13.81
C LYS A 349 18.36 8.93 -12.51
N PHE A 350 19.18 9.93 -12.18
CA PHE A 350 18.94 10.76 -11.01
C PHE A 350 18.03 11.92 -11.37
N ILE A 351 17.00 12.11 -10.55
CA ILE A 351 16.04 13.21 -10.65
C ILE A 351 15.94 13.93 -9.31
N SER A 352 15.48 15.18 -9.33
CA SER A 352 15.35 16.00 -8.13
C SER A 352 14.16 15.58 -7.27
N GLU A 353 13.08 15.13 -7.91
CA GLU A 353 11.84 14.69 -7.24
C GLU A 353 11.09 13.69 -8.11
N MET A 354 10.33 12.80 -7.50
CA MET A 354 9.44 11.89 -8.22
C MET A 354 8.21 12.64 -8.72
N PRO A 355 7.77 12.43 -9.98
CA PRO A 355 6.49 12.96 -10.44
C PRO A 355 5.34 12.29 -9.67
N MET A 356 4.39 13.11 -9.22
CA MET A 356 3.26 12.66 -8.42
C MET A 356 1.95 12.84 -9.16
N THR A 357 1.03 11.89 -8.98
CA THR A 357 -0.36 12.03 -9.41
C THR A 357 -1.12 13.02 -8.51
N PRO A 358 -2.29 13.54 -8.93
CA PRO A 358 -3.12 14.42 -8.09
C PRO A 358 -3.56 13.82 -6.74
N VAL A 359 -3.50 12.49 -6.62
CA VAL A 359 -3.83 11.77 -5.38
C VAL A 359 -2.61 11.43 -4.53
N GLY A 360 -1.43 11.99 -4.85
CA GLY A 360 -0.21 11.84 -4.04
C GLY A 360 0.55 10.53 -4.22
N LYS A 361 0.37 9.82 -5.34
CA LYS A 361 1.14 8.61 -5.69
C LYS A 361 2.15 8.90 -6.79
N VAL A 362 3.23 8.11 -6.88
CA VAL A 362 4.20 8.21 -7.98
C VAL A 362 3.51 8.01 -9.33
N ASP A 363 3.76 8.91 -10.27
CA ASP A 363 3.25 8.83 -11.63
C ASP A 363 4.22 8.03 -12.52
N TYR A 364 4.05 6.71 -12.50
CA TYR A 364 4.87 5.77 -13.26
C TYR A 364 4.78 5.95 -14.78
N ARG A 365 3.62 6.42 -15.29
CA ARG A 365 3.45 6.68 -16.72
C ARG A 365 4.35 7.82 -17.18
N LYS A 366 4.35 8.90 -16.40
CA LYS A 366 5.21 10.04 -16.68
C LYS A 366 6.69 9.63 -16.67
N LEU A 367 7.11 8.78 -15.71
CA LEU A 367 8.45 8.25 -15.66
C LEU A 367 8.78 7.40 -16.91
N GLU A 368 7.85 6.56 -17.37
CA GLU A 368 8.04 5.75 -18.60
C GLU A 368 8.13 6.62 -19.87
N GLU A 369 7.29 7.65 -19.96
CA GLU A 369 7.26 8.58 -21.11
C GLU A 369 8.53 9.44 -21.21
N GLU A 370 9.17 9.74 -20.09
CA GLU A 370 10.39 10.54 -20.02
C GLU A 370 11.68 9.76 -20.35
N ILE A 371 11.60 8.43 -20.54
CA ILE A 371 12.75 7.62 -20.92
C ILE A 371 13.03 7.80 -22.41
N THR A 372 14.26 8.17 -22.71
CA THR A 372 14.74 8.26 -24.10
C THR A 372 15.77 7.16 -24.39
N PRO A 373 15.98 6.77 -25.65
CA PRO A 373 17.02 5.81 -26.02
C PRO A 373 18.45 6.22 -25.62
N ARG A 374 18.67 7.46 -25.19
CA ARG A 374 19.97 7.96 -24.70
C ARG A 374 20.19 7.70 -23.22
N ASP A 375 19.15 7.35 -22.47
CA ASP A 375 19.21 7.16 -21.04
C ASP A 375 19.77 5.77 -20.64
N TYR A 376 19.86 4.82 -21.59
CA TYR A 376 20.36 3.45 -21.36
C TYR A 376 21.08 2.87 -22.59
#